data_c75453a52ab8c5859a921730d49edbd3
#
_entry.id   c75453a52ab8c5859a921730d49edbd3
#
_cell.length_a   1.000
_cell.length_b   1.000
_cell.length_c   1.000
_cell.angle_alpha   90.00
_cell.angle_beta   90.00
_cell.angle_gamma   90.00
#
_symmetry.space_group_name_H-M   'P 1'
#
loop_
_entity.id
_entity.type
_entity.pdbx_description
1 polymer ?
#
loop_
_entity_poly.entity_id
_entity_poly.type
_entity_poly.pdbx_seq_one_letter_code
_entity_poly.pdbx_strand_id
1 'polypeptide(L)' 'MTNIEQRLFDFMVKYYGRKQLESESDYETMLGIYKEIYPYEQIPENCTGCRGQLLIKLQFHYETLSANGTFIK' A
#
# COMPACT_ATOMS: atom_id res chain seq x y z
N MET A 1 -10.61 -1.95 13.40
CA MET A 1 -9.83 -1.89 12.14
C MET A 1 -10.75 -2.15 10.97
N THR A 2 -10.73 -1.30 9.96
CA THR A 2 -11.57 -1.49 8.77
C THR A 2 -10.99 -2.59 7.86
N ASN A 3 -11.78 -3.07 6.90
CA ASN A 3 -11.31 -4.07 5.95
C ASN A 3 -10.09 -3.59 5.16
N ILE A 4 -10.08 -2.32 4.76
CA ILE A 4 -8.94 -1.80 3.99
C ILE A 4 -7.70 -1.68 4.86
N GLU A 5 -7.85 -1.31 6.12
CA GLU A 5 -6.72 -1.24 7.04
C GLU A 5 -6.14 -2.62 7.30
N GLN A 6 -6.99 -3.64 7.44
CA GLN A 6 -6.52 -5.02 7.59
C GLN A 6 -5.78 -5.50 6.35
N ARG A 7 -6.31 -5.20 5.17
CA ARG A 7 -5.67 -5.57 3.91
C ARG A 7 -4.31 -4.86 3.77
N LEU A 8 -4.24 -3.59 4.14
CA LEU A 8 -2.99 -2.84 4.13
C LEU A 8 -1.98 -3.46 5.09
N PHE A 9 -2.42 -3.79 6.30
CA PHE A 9 -1.56 -4.45 7.30
C PHE A 9 -1.00 -5.76 6.74
N ASP A 10 -1.85 -6.61 6.20
CA ASP A 10 -1.44 -7.89 5.65
C ASP A 10 -0.43 -7.72 4.50
N PHE A 11 -0.66 -6.73 3.65
CA PHE A 11 0.25 -6.42 2.55
C PHE A 11 1.61 -5.95 3.09
N MET A 12 1.62 -5.11 4.10
CA MET A 12 2.85 -4.57 4.69
C MET A 12 3.63 -5.60 5.48
N VAL A 13 3.01 -6.68 5.94
CA VAL A 13 3.74 -7.80 6.55
C VAL A 13 4.83 -8.30 5.61
N LYS A 14 4.55 -8.31 4.30
CA LYS A 14 5.50 -8.75 3.28
C LYS A 14 6.37 -7.62 2.73
N TYR A 15 5.78 -6.43 2.57
CA TYR A 15 6.42 -5.36 1.78
C TYR A 15 6.94 -4.18 2.59
N TYR A 16 6.75 -4.16 3.90
CA TYR A 16 7.26 -3.04 4.69
C TYR A 16 8.79 -2.93 4.56
N GLY A 17 9.25 -1.74 4.20
CA GLY A 17 10.66 -1.49 3.96
C GLY A 17 11.16 -1.86 2.58
N ARG A 18 10.34 -2.50 1.76
CA ARG A 18 10.72 -2.85 0.40
C ARG A 18 10.35 -1.73 -0.57
N LYS A 19 11.11 -1.65 -1.67
CA LYS A 19 10.91 -0.63 -2.70
C LYS A 19 10.45 -1.22 -4.02
N GLN A 20 10.38 -2.54 -4.14
CA GLN A 20 10.02 -3.23 -5.37
C GLN A 20 9.03 -4.34 -5.07
N LEU A 21 8.15 -4.56 -6.03
CA LEU A 21 7.16 -5.64 -5.96
C LEU A 21 7.75 -6.92 -6.56
N GLU A 22 7.37 -8.06 -6.02
CA GLU A 22 7.89 -9.35 -6.44
C GLU A 22 7.10 -9.96 -7.60
N SER A 23 5.82 -9.60 -7.75
CA SER A 23 4.98 -10.21 -8.79
C SER A 23 3.89 -9.25 -9.24
N GLU A 24 3.29 -9.54 -10.41
CA GLU A 24 2.15 -8.78 -10.93
C GLU A 24 0.91 -8.96 -10.03
N SER A 25 0.74 -10.13 -9.45
CA SER A 25 -0.35 -10.38 -8.51
C SER A 25 -0.26 -9.43 -7.31
N ASP A 26 0.93 -9.25 -6.78
CA ASP A 26 1.16 -8.32 -5.66
C ASP A 26 0.93 -6.88 -6.09
N TYR A 27 1.30 -6.54 -7.32
CA TYR A 27 1.04 -5.22 -7.87
C TYR A 27 -0.47 -4.94 -7.95
N GLU A 28 -1.25 -5.89 -8.42
CA GLU A 28 -2.70 -5.76 -8.49
C GLU A 28 -3.31 -5.59 -7.09
N THR A 29 -2.82 -6.36 -6.13
CA THR A 29 -3.24 -6.22 -4.73
C THR A 29 -2.94 -4.82 -4.20
N MET A 30 -1.73 -4.33 -4.48
CA MET A 30 -1.33 -2.98 -4.09
C MET A 30 -2.25 -1.93 -4.70
N LEU A 31 -2.56 -2.06 -5.99
CA LEU A 31 -3.45 -1.12 -6.68
C LEU A 31 -4.84 -1.11 -6.06
N GLY A 32 -5.37 -2.28 -5.72
CA GLY A 32 -6.68 -2.38 -5.08
C GLY A 32 -6.71 -1.63 -3.76
N ILE A 33 -5.69 -1.82 -2.94
CA ILE A 33 -5.55 -1.12 -1.66
C ILE A 33 -5.38 0.39 -1.88
N TYR A 34 -4.51 0.75 -2.81
CA TYR A 34 -4.21 2.15 -3.10
C TYR A 34 -5.45 2.91 -3.56
N LYS A 35 -6.24 2.31 -4.47
CA LYS A 35 -7.46 2.93 -4.97
C LYS A 35 -8.51 3.15 -3.88
N GLU A 36 -8.57 2.27 -2.91
CA GLU A 36 -9.51 2.43 -1.80
C GLU A 36 -9.08 3.51 -0.82
N ILE A 37 -7.76 3.65 -0.61
CA ILE A 37 -7.22 4.69 0.29
C ILE A 37 -7.21 6.05 -0.40
N TYR A 38 -6.86 6.08 -1.67
CA TYR A 38 -6.72 7.32 -2.45
C TYR A 38 -7.61 7.28 -3.70
N PRO A 39 -8.95 7.29 -3.53
CA PRO A 39 -9.85 7.10 -4.67
C PRO A 39 -9.82 8.23 -5.70
N TYR A 40 -9.30 9.39 -5.32
CA TYR A 40 -9.25 10.55 -6.21
C TYR A 40 -7.89 10.74 -6.88
N GLU A 41 -6.91 9.92 -6.56
CA GLU A 41 -5.60 10.00 -7.20
C GLU A 41 -5.55 9.20 -8.49
N GLN A 42 -4.90 9.77 -9.51
CA GLN A 42 -4.66 9.05 -10.75
C GLN A 42 -3.45 8.14 -10.60
N ILE A 43 -3.59 6.92 -11.06
CA ILE A 43 -2.51 5.94 -11.04
C ILE A 43 -1.92 5.86 -12.45
N PRO A 44 -0.60 6.14 -12.63
CA PRO A 44 0.04 6.02 -13.94
C PRO A 44 0.02 4.56 -14.40
N GLU A 45 -0.57 4.31 -15.57
CA GLU A 45 -0.73 2.94 -16.06
C GLU A 45 0.53 2.38 -16.72
N ASN A 46 1.34 3.26 -17.33
CA ASN A 46 2.46 2.84 -18.15
C ASN A 46 3.83 3.20 -17.55
N CYS A 47 3.90 3.38 -16.26
CA CYS A 47 5.13 3.78 -15.59
C CYS A 47 5.66 2.67 -14.69
N THR A 48 6.65 1.92 -15.16
CA THR A 48 7.24 0.84 -14.36
C THR A 48 7.96 1.38 -13.12
N GLY A 49 8.57 2.56 -13.21
CA GLY A 49 9.23 3.18 -12.05
C GLY A 49 8.26 3.72 -11.01
N CYS A 50 6.98 3.93 -11.37
CA CYS A 50 6.00 4.48 -10.44
C CYS A 50 5.47 3.45 -9.45
N ARG A 51 5.65 2.17 -9.73
CA ARG A 51 5.20 1.10 -8.83
C ARG A 51 5.87 1.23 -7.46
N GLY A 52 7.17 1.50 -7.44
CA GLY A 52 7.89 1.72 -6.20
C GLY A 52 7.40 2.94 -5.45
N GLN A 53 7.04 4.00 -6.15
CA GLN A 53 6.51 5.21 -5.53
C GLN A 53 5.15 4.97 -4.88
N LEU A 54 4.29 4.20 -5.53
CA LEU A 54 3.00 3.82 -4.95
C LEU A 54 3.19 3.00 -3.69
N LEU A 55 4.12 2.07 -3.72
CA LEU A 55 4.45 1.24 -2.56
C LEU A 55 4.95 2.09 -1.40
N ILE A 56 5.82 3.06 -1.68
CA ILE A 56 6.33 3.98 -0.65
C ILE A 56 5.21 4.81 -0.05
N LYS A 57 4.28 5.31 -0.87
CA LYS A 57 3.12 6.06 -0.37
C LYS A 57 2.27 5.23 0.57
N LEU A 58 2.04 3.96 0.24
CA LEU A 58 1.29 3.06 1.11
C LEU A 58 2.04 2.82 2.41
N GLN A 59 3.37 2.71 2.37
CA GLN A 59 4.17 2.55 3.57
C GLN A 59 4.05 3.76 4.48
N PHE A 60 4.07 4.97 3.93
CA PHE A 60 3.87 6.19 4.72
C PHE A 60 2.49 6.21 5.38
N HIS A 61 1.46 5.85 4.63
CA HIS A 61 0.10 5.76 5.17
C HIS A 61 0.03 4.74 6.30
N TYR A 62 0.64 3.57 6.10
CA TYR A 62 0.72 2.53 7.11
C TYR A 62 1.43 3.02 8.37
N GLU A 63 2.55 3.72 8.21
CA GLU A 63 3.29 4.28 9.34
C GLU A 63 2.46 5.31 10.11
N THR A 64 1.70 6.13 9.41
CA THR A 64 0.80 7.11 10.03
C THR A 64 -0.27 6.41 10.85
N LEU A 65 -0.88 5.36 10.31
CA LEU A 65 -1.88 4.58 11.04
C LEU A 65 -1.26 3.89 12.26
N SER A 66 -0.04 3.36 12.13
CA SER A 66 0.67 2.74 13.23
C SER A 66 0.97 3.75 14.33
N ALA A 67 1.40 4.96 13.96
CA ALA A 67 1.69 6.02 14.91
C ALA A 67 0.43 6.46 15.65
N ASN A 68 -0.74 6.37 15.00
CA ASN A 68 -2.03 6.67 15.61
C ASN A 68 -2.62 5.51 16.42
N GLY A 69 -1.91 4.39 16.50
CA GLY A 69 -2.34 3.25 17.28
C GLY A 69 -3.32 2.32 16.58
N THR A 70 -3.57 2.50 15.28
CA THR A 70 -4.56 1.71 14.54
C THR A 70 -4.26 0.22 14.57
N PHE A 71 -2.98 -0.16 14.50
CA PHE A 71 -2.54 -1.55 14.45
C PHE A 71 -2.01 -2.06 15.79
N ILE A 72 -2.12 -1.28 16.85
CA ILE A 72 -1.70 -1.71 18.18
C ILE A 72 -2.78 -2.59 18.78
N LYS A 73 -2.39 -3.75 19.23
CA LYS A 73 -3.30 -4.70 19.87
C LYS A 73 -3.28 -4.56 21.38
#